data_8f7132382362b49ad724ba961d1c42e9
#
_entry.id   8f7132382362b49ad724ba961d1c42e9
#
_cell.length_a   1.000
_cell.length_b   1.000
_cell.length_c   1.000
_cell.angle_alpha   90.00
_cell.angle_beta   90.00
_cell.angle_gamma   90.00
#
_symmetry.space_group_name_H-M   'P 1'
#
loop_
_entity.id
_entity.type
_entity.pdbx_description
1 polymer ?
#
loop_
_entity_poly.entity_id
_entity_poly.type
_entity_poly.pdbx_seq_one_letter_code
_entity_poly.pdbx_strand_id
1 'polypeptide(L)'
;MDAYSNQINKLIEELSKLPGIGAKSAQRLAFHIMNMPKDQVQNLAGTIVSAREKIRYCSCCWNLTDSELCPICANPKRDHHVIMVVETPRDLAAYEKTQKYEGVYHVLHGAISPMLGIGPSDIRLKELMTRLQGDVTEVIIATNSTLEGETTAMYISKLIKPTGIKVTRIASGVPVGGDLEYIDEVTLLRALEGRTEL
;
A
#
# COMPACT_ATOMS: atom_id res chain seq x y z
N MET A 1 42.06 5.44 -7.24
CA MET A 1 42.27 4.26 -8.13
C MET A 1 41.05 3.37 -7.92
N ASP A 2 40.28 3.20 -8.95
CA ASP A 2 39.16 2.27 -8.89
C ASP A 2 39.70 0.84 -8.81
N ALA A 3 39.42 0.16 -7.70
CA ALA A 3 39.89 -1.21 -7.48
C ALA A 3 39.20 -2.26 -8.38
N TYR A 4 38.12 -1.87 -9.05
CA TYR A 4 37.29 -2.77 -9.89
C TYR A 4 37.20 -2.27 -11.33
N SER A 5 36.82 -3.18 -12.23
CA SER A 5 36.55 -2.83 -13.62
C SER A 5 35.38 -1.86 -13.72
N ASN A 6 35.36 -1.05 -14.80
CA ASN A 6 34.31 -0.05 -15.03
C ASN A 6 32.90 -0.64 -15.03
N GLN A 7 32.74 -1.88 -15.53
CA GLN A 7 31.43 -2.55 -15.56
C GLN A 7 30.95 -2.96 -14.16
N ILE A 8 31.84 -3.41 -13.28
CA ILE A 8 31.49 -3.74 -11.90
C ILE A 8 31.12 -2.49 -11.14
N ASN A 9 31.87 -1.39 -11.33
CA ASN A 9 31.56 -0.11 -10.68
C ASN A 9 30.19 0.43 -11.10
N LYS A 10 29.85 0.37 -12.38
CA LYS A 10 28.50 0.74 -12.89
C LYS A 10 27.40 -0.09 -12.25
N LEU A 11 27.58 -1.42 -12.15
CA LEU A 11 26.57 -2.29 -11.52
C LEU A 11 26.40 -1.94 -10.03
N ILE A 12 27.48 -1.69 -9.31
CA ILE A 12 27.43 -1.26 -7.91
C ILE A 12 26.68 0.08 -7.78
N GLU A 13 26.97 1.03 -8.68
CA GLU A 13 26.30 2.32 -8.69
C GLU A 13 24.79 2.19 -8.90
N GLU A 14 24.34 1.43 -9.92
CA GLU A 14 22.92 1.21 -10.16
C GLU A 14 22.22 0.52 -8.99
N LEU A 15 22.84 -0.49 -8.39
CA LEU A 15 22.28 -1.16 -7.22
C LEU A 15 22.21 -0.25 -5.99
N SER A 16 23.15 0.69 -5.84
CA SER A 16 23.17 1.63 -4.72
C SER A 16 22.08 2.71 -4.80
N LYS A 17 21.49 2.93 -5.98
CA LYS A 17 20.34 3.83 -6.17
C LYS A 17 19.04 3.26 -5.62
N LEU A 18 19.01 1.95 -5.34
CA LEU A 18 17.81 1.31 -4.79
C LEU A 18 17.65 1.68 -3.30
N PRO A 19 16.43 2.05 -2.86
CA PRO A 19 16.19 2.45 -1.48
C PRO A 19 16.54 1.32 -0.50
N GLY A 20 17.25 1.66 0.57
CA GLY A 20 17.73 0.71 1.58
C GLY A 20 18.99 -0.07 1.19
N ILE A 21 19.55 0.12 0.00
CA ILE A 21 20.79 -0.51 -0.44
C ILE A 21 21.95 0.50 -0.36
N GLY A 22 22.74 0.40 0.70
CA GLY A 22 23.98 1.19 0.84
C GLY A 22 25.13 0.59 0.02
N ALA A 23 26.23 1.36 -0.14
CA ALA A 23 27.40 1.01 -0.95
C ALA A 23 27.96 -0.40 -0.68
N LYS A 24 28.08 -0.81 0.60
CA LYS A 24 28.56 -2.15 0.98
C LYS A 24 27.63 -3.27 0.52
N SER A 25 26.31 -3.05 0.64
CA SER A 25 25.30 -4.02 0.19
C SER A 25 25.27 -4.10 -1.33
N ALA A 26 25.34 -2.96 -2.04
CA ALA A 26 25.41 -2.90 -3.50
C ALA A 26 26.63 -3.66 -4.02
N GLN A 27 27.82 -3.45 -3.42
CA GLN A 27 29.02 -4.18 -3.76
C GLN A 27 28.85 -5.70 -3.58
N ARG A 28 28.31 -6.14 -2.44
CA ARG A 28 28.07 -7.56 -2.17
C ARG A 28 27.10 -8.19 -3.17
N LEU A 29 26.02 -7.46 -3.53
CA LEU A 29 25.05 -7.90 -4.55
C LEU A 29 25.69 -7.97 -5.93
N ALA A 30 26.49 -6.98 -6.33
CA ALA A 30 27.18 -7.00 -7.61
C ALA A 30 28.10 -8.23 -7.76
N PHE A 31 28.91 -8.53 -6.75
CA PHE A 31 29.75 -9.73 -6.76
C PHE A 31 28.94 -11.03 -6.72
N HIS A 32 27.84 -11.07 -6.02
CA HIS A 32 26.93 -12.21 -6.06
C HIS A 32 26.41 -12.45 -7.49
N ILE A 33 25.93 -11.40 -8.17
CA ILE A 33 25.45 -11.46 -9.54
C ILE A 33 26.56 -11.94 -10.51
N MET A 34 27.79 -11.50 -10.31
CA MET A 34 28.93 -11.96 -11.14
C MET A 34 29.22 -13.46 -10.99
N ASN A 35 28.90 -14.04 -9.85
CA ASN A 35 29.07 -15.48 -9.59
C ASN A 35 27.85 -16.32 -9.97
N MET A 36 26.71 -15.70 -10.34
CA MET A 36 25.53 -16.42 -10.81
C MET A 36 25.74 -16.97 -12.23
N PRO A 37 25.08 -18.10 -12.58
CA PRO A 37 24.98 -18.57 -13.97
C PRO A 37 24.37 -17.48 -14.87
N LYS A 38 24.87 -17.38 -16.11
CA LYS A 38 24.45 -16.34 -17.06
C LYS A 38 22.93 -16.35 -17.34
N ASP A 39 22.35 -17.53 -17.44
CA ASP A 39 20.90 -17.71 -17.64
C ASP A 39 20.08 -17.16 -16.48
N GLN A 40 20.52 -17.34 -15.25
CA GLN A 40 19.87 -16.76 -14.06
C GLN A 40 19.96 -15.24 -14.05
N VAL A 41 21.10 -14.67 -14.42
CA VAL A 41 21.27 -13.22 -14.55
C VAL A 41 20.34 -12.65 -15.63
N GLN A 42 20.27 -13.31 -16.79
CA GLN A 42 19.38 -12.91 -17.88
C GLN A 42 17.91 -12.97 -17.46
N ASN A 43 17.52 -14.04 -16.75
CA ASN A 43 16.16 -14.19 -16.22
C ASN A 43 15.81 -13.08 -15.21
N LEU A 44 16.71 -12.77 -14.26
CA LEU A 44 16.51 -11.68 -13.30
C LEU A 44 16.34 -10.34 -14.01
N ALA A 45 17.24 -10.00 -14.93
CA ALA A 45 17.18 -8.75 -15.67
C ALA A 45 15.90 -8.66 -16.52
N GLY A 46 15.57 -9.74 -17.24
CA GLY A 46 14.35 -9.83 -18.05
C GLY A 46 13.07 -9.70 -17.20
N THR A 47 13.05 -10.31 -16.01
CA THR A 47 11.92 -10.20 -15.09
C THR A 47 11.71 -8.76 -14.60
N ILE A 48 12.79 -8.05 -14.26
CA ILE A 48 12.72 -6.64 -13.84
C ILE A 48 12.12 -5.77 -14.96
N VAL A 49 12.63 -5.90 -16.18
CA VAL A 49 12.14 -5.14 -17.35
C VAL A 49 10.68 -5.49 -17.63
N SER A 50 10.35 -6.78 -17.74
CA SER A 50 8.99 -7.25 -18.01
C SER A 50 7.97 -6.80 -16.95
N ALA A 51 8.35 -6.84 -15.68
CA ALA A 51 7.49 -6.34 -14.60
C ALA A 51 7.21 -4.85 -14.76
N ARG A 52 8.24 -4.03 -15.06
CA ARG A 52 8.07 -2.57 -15.25
C ARG A 52 7.20 -2.24 -16.46
N GLU A 53 7.27 -3.03 -17.54
CA GLU A 53 6.51 -2.82 -18.77
C GLU A 53 5.04 -3.28 -18.65
N LYS A 54 4.80 -4.41 -17.98
CA LYS A 54 3.48 -5.07 -17.95
C LYS A 54 2.61 -4.63 -16.80
N ILE A 55 3.21 -4.29 -15.64
CA ILE A 55 2.44 -3.87 -14.48
C ILE A 55 1.83 -2.50 -14.70
N ARG A 56 0.53 -2.42 -14.50
CA ARG A 56 -0.30 -1.22 -14.60
C ARG A 56 -1.23 -1.10 -13.39
N TYR A 57 -2.01 -0.06 -13.34
CA TYR A 57 -3.06 0.10 -12.35
C TYR A 57 -4.34 -0.61 -12.80
N CYS A 58 -4.99 -1.29 -11.88
CA CYS A 58 -6.34 -1.82 -12.06
C CYS A 58 -7.30 -0.66 -12.38
N SER A 59 -8.07 -0.77 -13.45
CA SER A 59 -9.01 0.27 -13.87
C SER A 59 -10.11 0.58 -12.85
N CYS A 60 -10.36 -0.35 -11.91
CA CYS A 60 -11.39 -0.21 -10.88
C CYS A 60 -10.81 0.30 -9.54
N CYS A 61 -9.83 -0.38 -8.97
CA CYS A 61 -9.38 -0.14 -7.59
C CYS A 61 -7.99 0.51 -7.46
N TRP A 62 -7.31 0.74 -8.57
CA TRP A 62 -5.96 1.32 -8.62
C TRP A 62 -4.86 0.47 -7.97
N ASN A 63 -5.14 -0.80 -7.66
CA ASN A 63 -4.09 -1.74 -7.28
C ASN A 63 -3.18 -2.06 -8.48
N LEU A 64 -1.95 -2.53 -8.21
CA LEU A 64 -1.04 -3.00 -9.24
C LEU A 64 -1.51 -4.34 -9.82
N THR A 65 -1.49 -4.46 -11.16
CA THR A 65 -1.92 -5.68 -11.87
C THR A 65 -1.26 -5.74 -13.25
N ASP A 66 -1.23 -6.91 -13.85
CA ASP A 66 -0.83 -7.14 -15.26
C ASP A 66 -2.03 -7.22 -16.21
N SER A 67 -3.26 -7.17 -15.69
CA SER A 67 -4.53 -7.23 -16.42
C SER A 67 -5.29 -5.91 -16.30
N GLU A 68 -6.43 -5.77 -16.98
CA GLU A 68 -7.29 -4.60 -16.86
C GLU A 68 -7.89 -4.48 -15.45
N LEU A 69 -8.41 -5.59 -14.92
CA LEU A 69 -8.88 -5.73 -13.55
C LEU A 69 -7.91 -6.60 -12.75
N CYS A 70 -7.63 -6.22 -11.51
CA CYS A 70 -6.87 -7.08 -10.62
C CYS A 70 -7.69 -8.31 -10.20
N PRO A 71 -7.04 -9.39 -9.72
CA PRO A 71 -7.74 -10.62 -9.32
C PRO A 71 -8.85 -10.42 -8.29
N ILE A 72 -8.75 -9.38 -7.45
CA ILE A 72 -9.77 -9.07 -6.44
C ILE A 72 -11.00 -8.45 -7.11
N CYS A 73 -10.82 -7.44 -7.96
CA CYS A 73 -11.92 -6.78 -8.66
C CYS A 73 -12.59 -7.67 -9.70
N ALA A 74 -11.86 -8.61 -10.29
CA ALA A 74 -12.39 -9.58 -11.25
C ALA A 74 -13.12 -10.76 -10.57
N ASN A 75 -13.01 -10.92 -9.26
CA ASN A 75 -13.60 -12.05 -8.55
C ASN A 75 -15.08 -11.79 -8.22
N PRO A 76 -16.04 -12.51 -8.84
CA PRO A 76 -17.46 -12.31 -8.59
C PRO A 76 -17.95 -12.77 -7.21
N LYS A 77 -17.09 -13.47 -6.45
CA LYS A 77 -17.40 -13.89 -5.07
C LYS A 77 -17.15 -12.78 -4.05
N ARG A 78 -16.48 -11.69 -4.44
CA ARG A 78 -16.25 -10.54 -3.57
C ARG A 78 -17.50 -9.68 -3.45
N ASP A 79 -17.72 -9.14 -2.27
CA ASP A 79 -18.79 -8.16 -2.06
C ASP A 79 -18.35 -6.78 -2.60
N HIS A 80 -18.88 -6.42 -3.74
CA HIS A 80 -18.58 -5.14 -4.40
C HIS A 80 -19.31 -3.94 -3.78
N HIS A 81 -20.24 -4.17 -2.83
CA HIS A 81 -20.93 -3.11 -2.10
C HIS A 81 -20.10 -2.55 -0.93
N VAL A 82 -19.04 -3.27 -0.52
CA VAL A 82 -18.16 -2.87 0.58
C VAL A 82 -16.76 -2.57 0.06
N ILE A 83 -16.31 -1.32 0.20
CA ILE A 83 -15.00 -0.87 -0.27
C ILE A 83 -14.09 -0.53 0.91
N MET A 84 -12.94 -1.19 1.01
CA MET A 84 -11.88 -0.81 1.93
C MET A 84 -10.88 0.14 1.25
N VAL A 85 -10.71 1.33 1.79
CA VAL A 85 -9.78 2.35 1.28
C VAL A 85 -8.46 2.24 2.01
N VAL A 86 -7.38 2.03 1.25
CA VAL A 86 -6.01 1.90 1.74
C VAL A 86 -5.07 2.89 1.06
N GLU A 87 -3.94 3.22 1.68
CA GLU A 87 -2.98 4.17 1.10
C GLU A 87 -2.13 3.55 -0.02
N THR A 88 -1.70 2.30 0.15
CA THR A 88 -0.76 1.64 -0.78
C THR A 88 -1.18 0.22 -1.15
N PRO A 89 -0.67 -0.33 -2.27
CA PRO A 89 -0.86 -1.75 -2.60
C PRO A 89 -0.31 -2.71 -1.54
N ARG A 90 0.67 -2.28 -0.74
CA ARG A 90 1.23 -3.10 0.36
C ARG A 90 0.24 -3.25 1.51
N ASP A 91 -0.51 -2.19 1.82
CA ASP A 91 -1.55 -2.21 2.85
C ASP A 91 -2.67 -3.17 2.44
N LEU A 92 -3.11 -3.09 1.17
CA LEU A 92 -4.05 -4.04 0.60
C LEU A 92 -3.56 -5.49 0.76
N ALA A 93 -2.31 -5.76 0.39
CA ALA A 93 -1.73 -7.09 0.50
C ALA A 93 -1.65 -7.58 1.96
N ALA A 94 -1.48 -6.68 2.93
CA ALA A 94 -1.50 -7.03 4.34
C ALA A 94 -2.89 -7.50 4.80
N TYR A 95 -3.97 -6.83 4.35
CA TYR A 95 -5.34 -7.28 4.64
C TYR A 95 -5.69 -8.59 3.94
N GLU A 96 -5.30 -8.77 2.69
CA GLU A 96 -5.54 -10.02 1.94
C GLU A 96 -4.89 -11.24 2.61
N LYS A 97 -3.74 -11.08 3.27
CA LYS A 97 -3.11 -12.15 4.05
C LYS A 97 -3.99 -12.67 5.19
N THR A 98 -4.91 -11.87 5.70
CA THR A 98 -5.84 -12.32 6.76
C THR A 98 -6.86 -13.34 6.24
N GLN A 99 -7.17 -13.32 4.94
CA GLN A 99 -8.19 -14.15 4.28
C GLN A 99 -9.59 -14.03 4.91
N LYS A 100 -9.88 -12.90 5.58
CA LYS A 100 -11.15 -12.65 6.28
C LYS A 100 -11.98 -11.53 5.66
N TYR A 101 -11.36 -10.66 4.88
CA TYR A 101 -12.07 -9.58 4.22
C TYR A 101 -12.66 -10.06 2.89
N GLU A 102 -13.97 -9.94 2.73
CA GLU A 102 -14.71 -10.41 1.56
C GLU A 102 -15.06 -9.28 0.58
N GLY A 103 -14.89 -8.02 0.97
CA GLY A 103 -15.14 -6.86 0.12
C GLY A 103 -14.04 -6.60 -0.92
N VAL A 104 -14.12 -5.45 -1.58
CA VAL A 104 -13.13 -4.97 -2.54
C VAL A 104 -12.37 -3.77 -1.99
N TYR A 105 -11.29 -3.37 -2.66
CA TYR A 105 -10.42 -2.29 -2.20
C TYR A 105 -10.46 -1.06 -3.11
N HIS A 106 -9.95 0.05 -2.59
CA HIS A 106 -9.52 1.21 -3.34
C HIS A 106 -8.17 1.70 -2.81
N VAL A 107 -7.18 1.83 -3.70
CA VAL A 107 -5.82 2.25 -3.35
C VAL A 107 -5.63 3.72 -3.70
N LEU A 108 -5.33 4.54 -2.69
CA LEU A 108 -5.16 5.99 -2.85
C LEU A 108 -3.83 6.38 -3.48
N HIS A 109 -2.80 5.55 -3.37
CA HIS A 109 -1.41 5.83 -3.73
C HIS A 109 -0.81 7.03 -2.99
N GLY A 110 -1.21 7.23 -1.73
CA GLY A 110 -0.69 8.27 -0.84
C GLY A 110 -1.69 8.66 0.23
N ALA A 111 -1.33 9.69 0.98
CA ALA A 111 -2.16 10.34 1.98
C ALA A 111 -2.06 11.86 1.84
N ILE A 112 -3.09 12.59 2.27
CA ILE A 112 -3.09 14.05 2.30
C ILE A 112 -2.04 14.51 3.32
N SER A 113 -1.06 15.29 2.86
CA SER A 113 0.01 15.84 3.70
C SER A 113 0.26 17.31 3.34
N PRO A 114 -0.36 18.25 4.06
CA PRO A 114 -0.14 19.68 3.81
C PRO A 114 1.32 20.09 3.95
N MET A 115 2.06 19.44 4.84
CA MET A 115 3.50 19.72 5.04
C MET A 115 4.35 19.34 3.81
N LEU A 116 3.94 18.31 3.08
CA LEU A 116 4.62 17.86 1.85
C LEU A 116 3.96 18.45 0.57
N GLY A 117 2.96 19.32 0.72
CA GLY A 117 2.22 19.88 -0.40
C GLY A 117 1.31 18.88 -1.11
N ILE A 118 1.02 17.72 -0.51
CA ILE A 118 0.17 16.68 -1.09
C ILE A 118 -1.29 16.97 -0.72
N GLY A 119 -2.09 17.33 -1.72
CA GLY A 119 -3.51 17.58 -1.58
C GLY A 119 -4.40 16.41 -2.02
N PRO A 120 -5.73 16.58 -1.92
CA PRO A 120 -6.70 15.55 -2.32
C PRO A 120 -6.64 15.21 -3.82
N SER A 121 -6.14 16.11 -4.66
CA SER A 121 -5.97 15.91 -6.11
C SER A 121 -4.75 15.07 -6.48
N ASP A 122 -3.80 14.93 -5.57
CA ASP A 122 -2.54 14.22 -5.80
C ASP A 122 -2.65 12.72 -5.48
N ILE A 123 -3.75 12.32 -4.84
CA ILE A 123 -4.09 10.93 -4.52
C ILE A 123 -5.33 10.48 -5.31
N ARG A 124 -5.61 9.17 -5.36
CA ARG A 124 -6.73 8.59 -6.14
C ARG A 124 -8.10 8.76 -5.47
N LEU A 125 -8.35 9.94 -4.93
CA LEU A 125 -9.61 10.27 -4.25
C LEU A 125 -10.75 10.56 -5.23
N LYS A 126 -10.46 11.24 -6.34
CA LYS A 126 -11.45 11.52 -7.39
C LYS A 126 -12.03 10.23 -7.94
N GLU A 127 -11.18 9.25 -8.18
CA GLU A 127 -11.56 7.93 -8.68
C GLU A 127 -12.37 7.13 -7.66
N LEU A 128 -12.07 7.27 -6.36
CA LEU A 128 -12.91 6.74 -5.30
C LEU A 128 -14.31 7.34 -5.38
N MET A 129 -14.43 8.67 -5.43
CA MET A 129 -15.74 9.35 -5.48
C MET A 129 -16.56 8.96 -6.70
N THR A 130 -15.93 8.77 -7.86
CA THR A 130 -16.60 8.26 -9.05
C THR A 130 -17.16 6.85 -8.83
N ARG A 131 -16.40 6.00 -8.15
CA ARG A 131 -16.77 4.62 -7.86
C ARG A 131 -17.94 4.51 -6.88
N LEU A 132 -18.10 5.51 -5.99
CA LEU A 132 -19.20 5.56 -5.02
C LEU A 132 -20.55 5.96 -5.63
N GLN A 133 -20.62 6.27 -6.91
CA GLN A 133 -21.90 6.51 -7.62
C GLN A 133 -22.66 5.21 -7.93
N GLY A 134 -22.06 4.05 -7.71
CA GLY A 134 -22.69 2.74 -7.83
C GLY A 134 -23.38 2.29 -6.53
N ASP A 135 -23.67 1.00 -6.44
CA ASP A 135 -24.40 0.37 -5.33
C ASP A 135 -23.54 0.12 -4.07
N VAL A 136 -22.68 1.07 -3.72
CA VAL A 136 -21.80 0.96 -2.55
C VAL A 136 -22.58 1.30 -1.28
N THR A 137 -22.57 0.39 -0.31
CA THR A 137 -23.28 0.54 0.97
C THR A 137 -22.36 0.92 2.12
N GLU A 138 -21.10 0.51 2.07
CA GLU A 138 -20.11 0.80 3.11
C GLU A 138 -18.72 1.12 2.54
N VAL A 139 -18.09 2.14 3.10
CA VAL A 139 -16.67 2.47 2.90
C VAL A 139 -15.93 2.30 4.22
N ILE A 140 -15.00 1.36 4.26
CA ILE A 140 -14.12 1.12 5.40
C ILE A 140 -12.82 1.89 5.15
N ILE A 141 -12.52 2.87 5.99
CA ILE A 141 -11.28 3.65 5.87
C ILE A 141 -10.18 2.92 6.65
N ALA A 142 -9.17 2.45 5.93
CA ALA A 142 -8.02 1.71 6.45
C ALA A 142 -6.69 2.41 6.11
N THR A 143 -6.67 3.75 6.20
CA THR A 143 -5.43 4.53 6.15
C THR A 143 -4.61 4.33 7.42
N ASN A 144 -3.30 4.55 7.34
CA ASN A 144 -2.40 4.38 8.48
C ASN A 144 -2.78 5.27 9.66
N SER A 145 -2.40 4.88 10.88
CA SER A 145 -2.62 5.66 12.10
C SER A 145 -1.57 6.78 12.29
N THR A 146 -1.14 7.39 11.18
CA THR A 146 -0.28 8.59 11.14
C THR A 146 -1.13 9.85 11.06
N LEU A 147 -0.54 11.03 11.30
CA LEU A 147 -1.24 12.31 11.18
C LEU A 147 -1.85 12.48 9.78
N GLU A 148 -1.10 12.13 8.75
CA GLU A 148 -1.54 12.18 7.35
C GLU A 148 -2.68 11.20 7.06
N GLY A 149 -2.57 9.97 7.57
CA GLY A 149 -3.61 8.95 7.41
C GLY A 149 -4.90 9.31 8.15
N GLU A 150 -4.83 9.89 9.35
CA GLU A 150 -6.00 10.40 10.08
C GLU A 150 -6.63 11.61 9.37
N THR A 151 -5.81 12.56 8.89
CA THR A 151 -6.26 13.70 8.10
C THR A 151 -7.00 13.24 6.85
N THR A 152 -6.43 12.26 6.14
CA THR A 152 -7.03 11.64 4.95
C THR A 152 -8.35 10.97 5.29
N ALA A 153 -8.41 10.21 6.39
CA ALA A 153 -9.62 9.54 6.85
C ALA A 153 -10.74 10.54 7.15
N MET A 154 -10.44 11.61 7.89
CA MET A 154 -11.40 12.66 8.20
C MET A 154 -11.91 13.37 6.94
N TYR A 155 -11.02 13.66 6.00
CA TYR A 155 -11.38 14.29 4.74
C TYR A 155 -12.32 13.41 3.92
N ILE A 156 -11.98 12.14 3.73
CA ILE A 156 -12.80 11.15 3.01
C ILE A 156 -14.16 10.99 3.69
N SER A 157 -14.19 10.84 5.00
CA SER A 157 -15.42 10.72 5.78
C SER A 157 -16.35 11.92 5.59
N LYS A 158 -15.80 13.15 5.60
CA LYS A 158 -16.56 14.38 5.37
C LYS A 158 -17.18 14.44 3.98
N LEU A 159 -16.49 13.94 2.97
CA LEU A 159 -17.00 13.90 1.59
C LEU A 159 -18.10 12.85 1.40
N ILE A 160 -17.96 11.68 2.05
CA ILE A 160 -18.86 10.55 1.82
C ILE A 160 -20.13 10.63 2.69
N LYS A 161 -20.05 11.10 3.93
CA LYS A 161 -21.21 11.18 4.85
C LYS A 161 -22.48 11.78 4.23
N PRO A 162 -22.41 12.86 3.44
CA PRO A 162 -23.63 13.45 2.84
C PRO A 162 -24.32 12.53 1.81
N THR A 163 -23.63 11.51 1.30
CA THR A 163 -24.19 10.58 0.31
C THR A 163 -25.07 9.49 0.93
N GLY A 164 -25.08 9.37 2.26
CA GLY A 164 -25.80 8.30 2.96
C GLY A 164 -25.07 6.96 3.02
N ILE A 165 -23.90 6.83 2.39
CA ILE A 165 -23.07 5.63 2.46
C ILE A 165 -22.49 5.51 3.87
N LYS A 166 -22.55 4.33 4.45
CA LYS A 166 -21.95 4.04 5.75
C LYS A 166 -20.41 4.18 5.66
N VAL A 167 -19.85 4.99 6.54
CA VAL A 167 -18.38 5.17 6.63
C VAL A 167 -17.92 4.65 7.97
N THR A 168 -17.02 3.68 7.92
CA THR A 168 -16.38 3.08 9.09
C THR A 168 -14.87 3.25 9.03
N ARG A 169 -14.20 3.10 10.16
CA ARG A 169 -12.73 3.10 10.27
C ARG A 169 -12.30 1.81 10.95
N ILE A 170 -11.15 1.29 10.53
CA ILE A 170 -10.52 0.19 11.23
C ILE A 170 -10.29 0.57 12.70
N ALA A 171 -10.46 -0.40 13.59
CA ALA A 171 -10.22 -0.21 15.02
C ALA A 171 -8.75 0.17 15.29
N SER A 172 -8.56 1.04 16.27
CA SER A 172 -7.25 1.37 16.83
C SER A 172 -7.20 0.84 18.26
N GLY A 173 -6.09 0.22 18.65
CA GLY A 173 -5.99 -0.32 20.01
C GLY A 173 -4.71 -1.08 20.25
N VAL A 174 -4.66 -1.76 21.39
CA VAL A 174 -3.53 -2.56 21.84
C VAL A 174 -3.35 -3.76 20.90
N PRO A 175 -2.13 -3.99 20.36
CA PRO A 175 -1.87 -5.15 19.51
C PRO A 175 -1.98 -6.46 20.31
N VAL A 176 -2.46 -7.50 19.65
CA VAL A 176 -2.56 -8.85 20.26
C VAL A 176 -1.16 -9.35 20.67
N GLY A 177 -1.02 -9.78 21.92
CA GLY A 177 0.25 -10.23 22.47
C GLY A 177 1.15 -9.13 23.01
N GLY A 178 0.66 -7.88 23.05
CA GLY A 178 1.37 -6.77 23.69
C GLY A 178 1.04 -6.65 25.19
N ASP A 179 2.05 -6.39 26.01
CA ASP A 179 1.88 -6.06 27.43
C ASP A 179 1.52 -4.58 27.57
N LEU A 180 0.49 -4.26 28.37
CA LEU A 180 -0.05 -2.91 28.52
C LEU A 180 1.00 -1.89 29.02
N GLU A 181 1.97 -2.32 29.82
CA GLU A 181 3.01 -1.45 30.38
C GLU A 181 3.96 -0.86 29.32
N TYR A 182 4.04 -1.48 28.10
CA TYR A 182 4.90 -1.01 27.00
C TYR A 182 4.11 -0.25 25.93
N ILE A 183 2.80 -0.05 26.12
CA ILE A 183 1.95 0.65 25.17
C ILE A 183 1.92 2.15 25.51
N ASP A 184 2.04 2.99 24.49
CA ASP A 184 1.99 4.44 24.67
C ASP A 184 0.58 4.92 25.10
N GLU A 185 0.54 6.07 25.77
CA GLU A 185 -0.67 6.64 26.36
C GLU A 185 -1.78 6.90 25.33
N VAL A 186 -1.42 7.30 24.10
CA VAL A 186 -2.40 7.60 23.03
C VAL A 186 -3.07 6.32 22.57
N THR A 187 -2.30 5.26 22.37
CA THR A 187 -2.82 3.93 22.00
C THR A 187 -3.72 3.36 23.08
N LEU A 188 -3.33 3.48 24.36
CA LEU A 188 -4.17 3.05 25.49
C LEU A 188 -5.49 3.84 25.56
N LEU A 189 -5.43 5.16 25.37
CA LEU A 189 -6.64 6.00 25.36
C LEU A 189 -7.58 5.58 24.22
N ARG A 190 -7.08 5.41 23.01
CA ARG A 190 -7.88 4.95 21.86
C ARG A 190 -8.48 3.57 22.08
N ALA A 191 -7.74 2.65 22.72
CA ALA A 191 -8.26 1.33 23.07
C ALA A 191 -9.41 1.42 24.08
N LEU A 192 -9.28 2.29 25.09
CA LEU A 192 -10.32 2.53 26.09
C LEU A 192 -11.58 3.17 25.48
N GLU A 193 -11.42 4.15 24.59
CA GLU A 193 -12.53 4.80 23.88
C GLU A 193 -13.25 3.87 22.93
N GLY A 194 -12.47 3.02 22.21
CA GLY A 194 -12.98 2.05 21.26
C GLY A 194 -13.39 0.71 21.85
N ARG A 195 -13.49 0.58 23.20
CA ARG A 195 -13.87 -0.67 23.86
C ARG A 195 -15.24 -1.17 23.43
N THR A 196 -15.37 -2.46 23.26
CA THR A 196 -16.61 -3.14 22.90
C THR A 196 -17.14 -3.96 24.06
N GLU A 197 -18.46 -4.15 24.11
CA GLU A 197 -19.11 -5.08 25.02
C GLU A 197 -18.75 -6.53 24.65
N LEU A 198 -18.54 -7.39 25.65
CA LEU A 198 -18.19 -8.80 25.45
C LEU A 198 -19.42 -9.70 25.37
#